data_2ba1dfa2453af3ae7d27549c803b794e
#
_entry.id   2ba1dfa2453af3ae7d27549c803b794e
#
_cell.length_a   1.000
_cell.length_b   1.000
_cell.length_c   1.000
_cell.angle_alpha   90.00
_cell.angle_beta   90.00
_cell.angle_gamma   90.00
#
_symmetry.space_group_name_H-M   'P 1'
#
loop_
_entity.id
_entity.type
_entity.pdbx_description
1 polymer ?
#
loop_
_entity_poly.entity_id
_entity_poly.type
_entity_poly.pdbx_seq_one_letter_code
_entity_poly.pdbx_strand_id
1 'polypeptide(L)'
;MLTERKEKIEHFKKEAYYKVSLSDGKLTVTSESIPSEMDAEELRKLCDGTEALVTRVKREQKKTFPPKLYDLTSLQREANRFFGYTAQKTLDMLQELYEEKMVTYPRTDSQYVTEDMKETVKMLAEGMADFLPFLEFGQIMGNINRVVNNAKVSDHHAILPTKEAMEKGMGGLSGGKKNLLMLIGQQLVQATGEEYLYEQTEISVQCKEHEFTAKGKLPVQMGFKEVEEAFRKYCVKDKKSDEPDHKTELPEGYEEGMTLASVKAEKSTHYTSPPKMFTEDTLLAAMETAGNKEFDSETEKKGLGTPATRANIIEKLVASGYAERKGKQILPTVAGCELIHVMPENLKSASLTAEWENQLLMMEKGKIQEDEFMNGIVSLINEILSLCRAIPEEERNRFQTAREVIGKCPVCGSDVYEGKTNYYCSDRSCQFALWKSNRFLESMKKSMDKKMAVELLKKGRTHVKGLYSKKKDSKFDADLVLGLEDGKARFSLEFPKKKK
;
A
#
# COMPACT_ATOMS: atom_id res chain seq x y z
N MET A 1 -2.74 -10.66 -8.31
CA MET A 1 -2.74 -10.02 -6.96
C MET A 1 -3.83 -8.96 -6.78
N LEU A 2 -3.86 -7.82 -7.51
CA LEU A 2 -4.89 -6.78 -7.33
C LEU A 2 -6.30 -7.28 -7.68
N THR A 3 -6.45 -7.97 -8.81
CA THR A 3 -7.70 -8.58 -9.27
C THR A 3 -8.19 -9.67 -8.34
N GLU A 4 -7.35 -10.60 -7.95
CA GLU A 4 -7.68 -11.63 -6.96
C GLU A 4 -8.13 -11.05 -5.61
N ARG A 5 -7.48 -9.96 -5.17
CA ARG A 5 -7.88 -9.26 -3.94
C ARG A 5 -9.27 -8.66 -4.08
N LYS A 6 -9.56 -8.04 -5.23
CA LYS A 6 -10.88 -7.49 -5.55
C LYS A 6 -11.94 -8.59 -5.57
N GLU A 7 -11.68 -9.69 -6.25
CA GLU A 7 -12.59 -10.86 -6.30
C GLU A 7 -12.86 -11.44 -4.91
N LYS A 8 -11.81 -11.59 -4.08
CA LYS A 8 -11.97 -12.04 -2.67
C LYS A 8 -12.84 -11.10 -1.84
N ILE A 9 -12.83 -9.80 -2.15
CA ILE A 9 -13.68 -8.82 -1.48
C ILE A 9 -15.11 -8.88 -2.01
N GLU A 10 -15.29 -8.96 -3.33
CA GLU A 10 -16.61 -8.97 -3.98
C GLU A 10 -17.40 -10.26 -3.67
N HIS A 11 -16.71 -11.40 -3.58
CA HIS A 11 -17.33 -12.69 -3.24
C HIS A 11 -17.32 -13.00 -1.73
N PHE A 12 -16.87 -12.07 -0.91
CA PHE A 12 -16.81 -12.27 0.53
C PHE A 12 -18.22 -12.38 1.12
N LYS A 13 -18.45 -13.47 1.84
CA LYS A 13 -19.67 -13.66 2.63
C LYS A 13 -19.39 -13.32 4.07
N LYS A 14 -20.10 -12.32 4.57
CA LYS A 14 -20.00 -11.91 5.97
C LYS A 14 -20.70 -12.97 6.85
N GLU A 15 -19.93 -13.59 7.74
CA GLU A 15 -20.41 -14.59 8.68
C GLU A 15 -20.37 -14.02 10.09
N ALA A 16 -21.43 -14.30 10.87
CA ALA A 16 -21.46 -13.95 12.28
C ALA A 16 -20.74 -15.05 13.09
N TYR A 17 -20.05 -14.64 14.14
CA TYR A 17 -19.56 -15.52 15.19
C TYR A 17 -19.76 -14.84 16.54
N TYR A 18 -19.78 -15.61 17.59
CA TYR A 18 -20.15 -15.16 18.91
C TYR A 18 -19.03 -15.45 19.89
N LYS A 19 -18.94 -14.64 20.93
CA LYS A 19 -18.10 -14.90 22.09
C LYS A 19 -18.89 -14.69 23.36
N VAL A 20 -18.57 -15.47 24.37
CA VAL A 20 -19.10 -15.30 25.71
C VAL A 20 -17.96 -14.82 26.60
N SER A 21 -18.19 -13.74 27.33
CA SER A 21 -17.26 -13.25 28.35
C SER A 21 -17.83 -13.45 29.72
N LEU A 22 -16.98 -13.84 30.67
CA LEU A 22 -17.29 -13.96 32.08
C LEU A 22 -16.56 -12.87 32.86
N SER A 23 -17.24 -12.20 33.76
CA SER A 23 -16.64 -11.18 34.62
C SER A 23 -17.08 -11.34 36.09
N ASP A 24 -16.11 -11.21 36.98
CA ASP A 24 -16.34 -11.11 38.42
C ASP A 24 -16.39 -9.64 38.91
N GLY A 25 -16.42 -8.69 37.99
CA GLY A 25 -16.37 -7.25 38.23
C GLY A 25 -14.96 -6.62 38.18
N LYS A 26 -13.92 -7.44 38.20
CA LYS A 26 -12.50 -6.98 38.06
C LYS A 26 -11.83 -7.64 36.84
N LEU A 27 -11.88 -8.97 36.76
CA LEU A 27 -11.34 -9.74 35.64
C LEU A 27 -12.45 -10.05 34.65
N THR A 28 -12.15 -9.91 33.37
CA THR A 28 -13.01 -10.40 32.28
C THR A 28 -12.23 -11.41 31.45
N VAL A 29 -12.75 -12.62 31.36
CA VAL A 29 -12.22 -13.72 30.53
C VAL A 29 -13.19 -14.02 29.40
N THR A 30 -12.69 -14.47 28.24
CA THR A 30 -13.50 -14.65 27.03
C THR A 30 -13.32 -16.05 26.46
N SER A 31 -14.42 -16.64 25.96
CA SER A 31 -14.39 -17.92 25.26
C SER A 31 -13.66 -17.83 23.91
N GLU A 32 -13.36 -18.96 23.31
CA GLU A 32 -13.08 -19.05 21.89
C GLU A 32 -14.29 -18.60 21.05
N SER A 33 -14.08 -18.48 19.75
CA SER A 33 -15.13 -18.07 18.81
C SER A 33 -16.15 -19.19 18.60
N ILE A 34 -17.42 -18.91 18.79
CA ILE A 34 -18.54 -19.84 18.67
C ILE A 34 -19.31 -19.52 17.38
N PRO A 35 -19.44 -20.44 16.41
CA PRO A 35 -20.14 -20.18 15.15
C PRO A 35 -21.65 -19.99 15.28
N SER A 36 -22.27 -20.68 16.26
CA SER A 36 -23.73 -20.72 16.48
C SER A 36 -24.17 -19.73 17.55
N GLU A 37 -25.18 -18.93 17.25
CA GLU A 37 -25.77 -18.01 18.22
C GLU A 37 -26.46 -18.76 19.36
N MET A 38 -27.08 -19.88 19.05
CA MET A 38 -27.81 -20.71 20.02
C MET A 38 -26.85 -21.30 21.04
N ASP A 39 -25.73 -21.87 20.58
CA ASP A 39 -24.70 -22.44 21.45
C ASP A 39 -24.07 -21.37 22.36
N ALA A 40 -23.83 -20.16 21.80
CA ALA A 40 -23.30 -19.05 22.57
C ALA A 40 -24.31 -18.56 23.65
N GLU A 41 -25.61 -18.56 23.34
CA GLU A 41 -26.63 -18.18 24.29
C GLU A 41 -26.84 -19.26 25.36
N GLU A 42 -26.75 -20.55 25.01
CA GLU A 42 -26.76 -21.65 25.96
C GLU A 42 -25.57 -21.58 26.93
N LEU A 43 -24.35 -21.36 26.38
CA LEU A 43 -23.15 -21.18 27.18
C LEU A 43 -23.26 -19.97 28.11
N ARG A 44 -23.79 -18.85 27.63
CA ARG A 44 -24.03 -17.68 28.46
C ARG A 44 -24.94 -18.00 29.64
N LYS A 45 -26.10 -18.64 29.37
CA LYS A 45 -27.07 -19.02 30.42
C LYS A 45 -26.50 -20.04 31.41
N LEU A 46 -25.71 -20.99 30.93
CA LEU A 46 -25.07 -22.01 31.73
C LEU A 46 -24.09 -21.44 32.74
N CYS A 47 -23.37 -20.38 32.36
CA CYS A 47 -22.34 -19.78 33.21
C CYS A 47 -22.81 -18.56 34.02
N ASP A 48 -23.93 -17.93 33.65
CA ASP A 48 -24.38 -16.68 34.27
C ASP A 48 -24.79 -16.92 35.76
N GLY A 49 -24.18 -16.13 36.64
CA GLY A 49 -24.43 -16.25 38.09
C GLY A 49 -23.83 -17.49 38.77
N THR A 50 -23.04 -18.28 38.04
CA THR A 50 -22.44 -19.52 38.60
C THR A 50 -21.00 -19.27 39.08
N GLU A 51 -20.47 -20.24 39.79
CA GLU A 51 -19.06 -20.27 40.19
C GLU A 51 -18.17 -20.64 38.99
N ALA A 52 -16.97 -20.06 38.95
CA ALA A 52 -15.93 -20.39 37.99
C ALA A 52 -14.58 -20.57 38.70
N LEU A 53 -13.77 -21.49 38.21
CA LEU A 53 -12.49 -21.86 38.83
C LEU A 53 -11.35 -21.31 37.97
N VAL A 54 -10.39 -20.61 38.56
CA VAL A 54 -9.12 -20.25 37.94
C VAL A 54 -8.29 -21.53 37.85
N THR A 55 -8.18 -22.07 36.64
CA THR A 55 -7.46 -23.34 36.37
C THR A 55 -6.00 -23.14 36.14
N ARG A 56 -5.60 -21.94 35.68
CA ARG A 56 -4.20 -21.64 35.33
C ARG A 56 -3.93 -20.15 35.39
N VAL A 57 -2.79 -19.79 35.97
CA VAL A 57 -2.21 -18.44 35.89
C VAL A 57 -0.78 -18.58 35.40
N LYS A 58 -0.57 -18.30 34.12
CA LYS A 58 0.77 -18.38 33.47
C LYS A 58 1.34 -16.99 33.29
N ARG A 59 2.54 -16.77 33.85
CA ARG A 59 3.32 -15.55 33.66
C ARG A 59 4.62 -15.91 32.95
N GLU A 60 4.89 -15.24 31.83
CA GLU A 60 6.08 -15.48 31.05
C GLU A 60 6.71 -14.15 30.65
N GLN A 61 8.01 -14.04 30.89
CA GLN A 61 8.79 -12.94 30.31
C GLN A 61 9.01 -13.23 28.82
N LYS A 62 8.60 -12.29 28.00
CA LYS A 62 8.80 -12.33 26.54
C LYS A 62 9.59 -11.12 26.09
N LYS A 63 10.25 -11.30 24.94
CA LYS A 63 11.02 -10.24 24.32
C LYS A 63 10.66 -10.08 22.85
N THR A 64 10.74 -8.84 22.39
CA THR A 64 10.69 -8.52 20.96
C THR A 64 12.01 -7.85 20.60
N PHE A 65 12.62 -8.34 19.53
CA PHE A 65 13.87 -7.79 19.05
C PHE A 65 13.65 -6.49 18.29
N PRO A 66 14.61 -5.56 18.31
CA PRO A 66 14.63 -4.39 17.45
C PRO A 66 14.42 -4.74 15.98
N PRO A 67 13.80 -3.84 15.18
CA PRO A 67 13.68 -4.03 13.75
C PRO A 67 15.06 -4.02 13.09
N LYS A 68 15.13 -4.50 11.86
CA LYS A 68 16.34 -4.39 11.03
C LYS A 68 16.48 -2.97 10.46
N LEU A 69 17.65 -2.67 9.90
CA LEU A 69 17.87 -1.47 9.10
C LEU A 69 16.98 -1.49 7.84
N TYR A 70 16.84 -0.34 7.17
CA TYR A 70 16.08 -0.29 5.94
C TYR A 70 16.87 -0.75 4.72
N ASP A 71 16.25 -1.63 3.93
CA ASP A 71 16.42 -1.70 2.50
C ASP A 71 15.44 -0.75 1.79
N LEU A 72 15.49 -0.67 0.46
CA LEU A 72 14.61 0.22 -0.29
C LEU A 72 13.12 -0.14 -0.10
N THR A 73 12.77 -1.43 -0.13
CA THR A 73 11.38 -1.88 -0.01
C THR A 73 10.78 -1.55 1.34
N SER A 74 11.48 -1.85 2.42
CA SER A 74 11.01 -1.57 3.78
C SER A 74 10.89 -0.07 4.04
N LEU A 75 11.82 0.76 3.53
CA LEU A 75 11.70 2.21 3.60
C LEU A 75 10.49 2.74 2.83
N GLN A 76 10.24 2.26 1.60
CA GLN A 76 9.08 2.64 0.81
C GLN A 76 7.76 2.29 1.52
N ARG A 77 7.70 1.11 2.13
CA ARG A 77 6.54 0.64 2.90
C ARG A 77 6.26 1.55 4.10
N GLU A 78 7.27 1.85 4.90
CA GLU A 78 7.15 2.74 6.05
C GLU A 78 6.79 4.18 5.64
N ALA A 79 7.42 4.72 4.58
CA ALA A 79 7.11 6.04 4.06
C ALA A 79 5.65 6.14 3.56
N ASN A 80 5.10 5.06 2.96
CA ASN A 80 3.70 5.00 2.59
C ASN A 80 2.79 4.94 3.83
N ARG A 81 3.15 4.14 4.84
CA ARG A 81 2.38 3.99 6.07
C ARG A 81 2.27 5.29 6.84
N PHE A 82 3.39 5.97 7.11
CA PHE A 82 3.43 7.20 7.89
C PHE A 82 2.96 8.43 7.10
N PHE A 83 3.47 8.61 5.90
CA PHE A 83 3.31 9.86 5.15
C PHE A 83 2.41 9.74 3.91
N GLY A 84 2.01 8.53 3.53
CA GLY A 84 1.21 8.27 2.32
C GLY A 84 2.00 8.53 1.02
N TYR A 85 3.34 8.48 1.07
CA TYR A 85 4.16 8.62 -0.13
C TYR A 85 4.06 7.36 -1.00
N THR A 86 4.06 7.56 -2.32
CA THR A 86 4.16 6.42 -3.24
C THR A 86 5.58 5.85 -3.21
N ALA A 87 5.73 4.59 -3.61
CA ALA A 87 7.04 3.95 -3.70
C ALA A 87 7.98 4.72 -4.64
N GLN A 88 7.46 5.21 -5.78
CA GLN A 88 8.25 6.01 -6.71
C GLN A 88 8.65 7.36 -6.11
N LYS A 89 7.72 8.09 -5.49
CA LYS A 89 8.02 9.36 -4.83
C LYS A 89 9.07 9.20 -3.72
N THR A 90 9.00 8.10 -2.98
CA THR A 90 10.00 7.78 -1.94
C THR A 90 11.37 7.56 -2.57
N LEU A 91 11.44 6.78 -3.67
CA LEU A 91 12.68 6.53 -4.39
C LEU A 91 13.28 7.82 -4.97
N ASP A 92 12.47 8.68 -5.58
CA ASP A 92 12.93 9.94 -6.17
C ASP A 92 13.55 10.86 -5.09
N MET A 93 12.85 11.05 -3.98
CA MET A 93 13.36 11.87 -2.85
C MET A 93 14.60 11.24 -2.20
N LEU A 94 14.65 9.92 -2.11
CA LEU A 94 15.79 9.19 -1.57
C LEU A 94 17.01 9.30 -2.49
N GLN A 95 16.81 9.26 -3.81
CA GLN A 95 17.86 9.49 -4.81
C GLN A 95 18.43 10.91 -4.67
N GLU A 96 17.57 11.93 -4.52
CA GLU A 96 18.02 13.30 -4.28
C GLU A 96 18.82 13.40 -2.97
N LEU A 97 18.40 12.78 -1.88
CA LEU A 97 19.16 12.76 -0.61
C LEU A 97 20.53 12.09 -0.77
N TYR A 98 20.61 11.04 -1.59
CA TYR A 98 21.87 10.37 -1.88
C TYR A 98 22.82 11.29 -2.69
N GLU A 99 22.33 11.98 -3.72
CA GLU A 99 23.10 12.94 -4.51
C GLU A 99 23.58 14.13 -3.68
N GLU A 100 22.79 14.54 -2.67
CA GLU A 100 23.17 15.54 -1.65
C GLU A 100 24.12 14.97 -0.58
N LYS A 101 24.47 13.69 -0.65
CA LYS A 101 25.31 12.95 0.31
C LYS A 101 24.72 12.86 1.72
N MET A 102 23.40 12.89 1.85
CA MET A 102 22.70 12.83 3.13
C MET A 102 22.43 11.39 3.58
N VAL A 103 22.35 10.46 2.63
CA VAL A 103 22.12 9.03 2.87
C VAL A 103 23.06 8.18 2.01
N THR A 104 23.19 6.90 2.36
CA THR A 104 23.95 5.91 1.58
C THR A 104 23.15 5.49 0.33
N TYR A 105 23.72 4.61 -0.51
CA TYR A 105 23.14 4.19 -1.78
C TYR A 105 21.70 3.68 -1.61
N PRO A 106 20.72 4.20 -2.37
CA PRO A 106 19.31 3.97 -2.12
C PRO A 106 18.77 2.62 -2.62
N ARG A 107 19.39 2.03 -3.64
CA ARG A 107 18.84 0.81 -4.30
C ARG A 107 19.51 -0.44 -3.76
N THR A 108 19.32 -0.71 -2.50
CA THR A 108 19.83 -1.90 -1.80
C THR A 108 18.69 -2.82 -1.38
N ASP A 109 18.96 -4.11 -1.35
CA ASP A 109 18.12 -5.17 -0.79
C ASP A 109 18.63 -5.63 0.59
N SER A 110 19.78 -5.13 1.04
CA SER A 110 20.34 -5.47 2.34
C SER A 110 19.74 -4.63 3.46
N GLN A 111 19.46 -5.29 4.58
CA GLN A 111 19.05 -4.70 5.85
C GLN A 111 20.18 -4.77 6.90
N TYR A 112 21.40 -4.98 6.44
CA TYR A 112 22.58 -5.18 7.28
C TYR A 112 23.75 -4.34 6.80
N VAL A 113 24.76 -4.24 7.66
CA VAL A 113 26.07 -3.64 7.36
C VAL A 113 27.18 -4.68 7.51
N THR A 114 28.35 -4.38 6.98
CA THR A 114 29.57 -5.21 7.14
C THR A 114 30.29 -4.89 8.46
N GLU A 115 31.16 -5.80 8.89
CA GLU A 115 31.89 -5.69 10.17
C GLU A 115 32.78 -4.45 10.23
N ASP A 116 33.40 -4.04 9.14
CA ASP A 116 34.22 -2.83 9.02
C ASP A 116 33.45 -1.54 9.24
N MET A 117 32.11 -1.55 9.07
CA MET A 117 31.24 -0.39 9.29
C MET A 117 30.80 -0.23 10.75
N LYS A 118 31.12 -1.17 11.63
CA LYS A 118 30.61 -1.21 13.00
C LYS A 118 30.82 0.08 13.79
N GLU A 119 32.03 0.62 13.76
CA GLU A 119 32.35 1.88 14.47
C GLU A 119 31.66 3.08 13.81
N THR A 120 31.51 3.07 12.49
CA THR A 120 30.76 4.11 11.76
C THR A 120 29.28 4.07 12.15
N VAL A 121 28.66 2.90 12.18
CA VAL A 121 27.24 2.71 12.57
C VAL A 121 27.02 3.17 14.01
N LYS A 122 27.95 2.85 14.92
CA LYS A 122 27.89 3.31 16.31
C LYS A 122 27.84 4.85 16.39
N MET A 123 28.82 5.48 15.76
CA MET A 123 28.88 6.96 15.73
C MET A 123 27.62 7.57 15.08
N LEU A 124 27.10 6.99 13.98
CA LEU A 124 25.90 7.48 13.32
C LEU A 124 24.66 7.30 14.20
N ALA A 125 24.54 6.20 14.93
CA ALA A 125 23.42 5.96 15.85
C ALA A 125 23.42 6.96 17.02
N GLU A 126 24.59 7.19 17.63
CA GLU A 126 24.77 8.20 18.67
C GLU A 126 24.42 9.61 18.16
N GLY A 127 24.98 10.00 17.02
CA GLY A 127 24.72 11.30 16.43
C GLY A 127 23.26 11.48 15.97
N MET A 128 22.58 10.42 15.52
CA MET A 128 21.17 10.48 15.16
C MET A 128 20.26 10.59 16.39
N ALA A 129 20.60 9.98 17.50
CA ALA A 129 19.86 10.14 18.74
C ALA A 129 19.81 11.61 19.18
N ASP A 130 20.90 12.36 19.02
CA ASP A 130 20.97 13.79 19.32
C ASP A 130 20.33 14.67 18.23
N PHE A 131 20.34 14.20 16.98
CA PHE A 131 19.88 14.93 15.81
C PHE A 131 18.35 14.92 15.64
N LEU A 132 17.67 13.87 16.14
CA LEU A 132 16.25 13.70 15.95
C LEU A 132 15.43 14.52 16.97
N PRO A 133 14.53 15.43 16.53
CA PRO A 133 13.90 16.42 17.40
C PRO A 133 12.86 15.84 18.38
N PHE A 134 12.58 14.56 18.32
CA PHE A 134 11.61 13.84 19.13
C PHE A 134 12.27 12.88 20.13
N LEU A 135 13.58 12.74 20.11
CA LEU A 135 14.33 11.95 21.10
C LEU A 135 14.90 12.84 22.18
N GLU A 136 14.87 12.35 23.40
CA GLU A 136 15.56 12.99 24.53
C GLU A 136 17.00 12.51 24.60
N PHE A 137 17.89 13.40 25.02
CA PHE A 137 19.33 13.14 25.11
C PHE A 137 19.63 11.90 25.96
N GLY A 138 20.46 11.01 25.46
CA GLY A 138 20.97 9.85 26.20
C GLY A 138 20.17 8.56 26.06
N GLN A 139 19.13 8.53 25.21
CA GLN A 139 18.41 7.30 24.91
C GLN A 139 19.17 6.46 23.87
N ILE A 140 19.51 5.26 24.29
CA ILE A 140 19.57 4.03 23.49
C ILE A 140 20.89 3.78 22.77
N MET A 141 21.75 3.04 23.43
CA MET A 141 22.76 2.22 22.75
C MET A 141 22.63 0.77 23.25
N GLY A 142 22.01 -0.04 22.42
CA GLY A 142 21.91 -1.48 22.68
C GLY A 142 23.06 -2.26 22.02
N ASN A 143 22.72 -3.21 21.17
CA ASN A 143 23.65 -4.14 20.58
C ASN A 143 23.84 -3.92 19.06
N ILE A 144 24.88 -3.20 18.69
CA ILE A 144 25.23 -2.92 17.27
C ILE A 144 25.51 -4.21 16.48
N ASN A 145 25.98 -5.29 17.12
CA ASN A 145 26.24 -6.53 16.42
C ASN A 145 25.01 -7.14 15.72
N ARG A 146 23.81 -6.72 16.10
CA ARG A 146 22.55 -7.18 15.47
C ARG A 146 22.39 -6.73 14.04
N VAL A 147 22.92 -5.58 13.68
CA VAL A 147 22.83 -5.01 12.34
C VAL A 147 24.01 -5.40 11.47
N VAL A 148 25.02 -6.08 12.03
CA VAL A 148 26.23 -6.52 11.33
C VAL A 148 26.09 -7.94 10.84
N ASN A 149 26.18 -8.14 9.51
CA ASN A 149 26.19 -9.49 8.91
C ASN A 149 26.77 -9.45 7.50
N ASN A 150 28.06 -9.79 7.37
CA ASN A 150 28.76 -9.79 6.08
C ASN A 150 28.11 -10.71 5.04
N ALA A 151 27.56 -11.85 5.44
CA ALA A 151 26.92 -12.79 4.50
C ALA A 151 25.60 -12.30 3.92
N LYS A 152 25.00 -11.25 4.49
CA LYS A 152 23.75 -10.62 4.04
C LYS A 152 23.95 -9.25 3.42
N VAL A 153 25.17 -8.88 3.14
CA VAL A 153 25.54 -7.69 2.37
C VAL A 153 26.19 -8.18 1.09
N SER A 154 25.51 -7.98 -0.04
CA SER A 154 26.05 -8.31 -1.38
C SER A 154 26.85 -7.14 -1.93
N ASP A 155 26.24 -6.33 -2.77
CA ASP A 155 26.89 -5.17 -3.40
C ASP A 155 26.82 -3.90 -2.55
N HIS A 156 25.73 -3.74 -1.81
CA HIS A 156 25.46 -2.56 -1.00
C HIS A 156 24.89 -2.94 0.37
N HIS A 157 25.31 -2.21 1.38
CA HIS A 157 24.74 -2.32 2.73
C HIS A 157 23.39 -1.59 2.85
N ALA A 158 22.73 -1.70 4.00
CA ALA A 158 21.48 -1.04 4.31
C ALA A 158 21.55 0.49 4.13
N ILE A 159 20.38 1.11 3.96
CA ILE A 159 20.24 2.57 3.87
C ILE A 159 20.50 3.20 5.23
N LEU A 160 21.51 4.08 5.28
CA LEU A 160 21.92 4.80 6.49
C LEU A 160 21.97 6.31 6.23
N PRO A 161 21.80 7.14 7.27
CA PRO A 161 22.22 8.54 7.20
C PRO A 161 23.75 8.62 7.11
N THR A 162 24.29 9.75 6.67
CA THR A 162 25.72 10.00 6.61
C THR A 162 26.17 11.01 7.67
N LYS A 163 27.48 11.20 7.84
CA LYS A 163 28.03 12.28 8.67
C LYS A 163 27.62 13.65 8.14
N GLU A 164 27.63 13.81 6.81
CA GLU A 164 27.23 15.05 6.13
C GLU A 164 25.76 15.42 6.43
N ALA A 165 24.89 14.43 6.66
CA ALA A 165 23.51 14.70 7.05
C ALA A 165 23.44 15.39 8.42
N MET A 166 24.27 14.96 9.38
CA MET A 166 24.34 15.58 10.72
C MET A 166 24.98 16.95 10.66
N GLU A 167 26.03 17.13 9.88
CA GLU A 167 26.74 18.41 9.72
C GLU A 167 25.88 19.47 9.02
N LYS A 168 25.19 19.11 7.93
CA LYS A 168 24.33 20.01 7.16
C LYS A 168 23.01 20.32 7.87
N GLY A 169 22.54 19.41 8.70
CA GLY A 169 21.23 19.54 9.36
C GLY A 169 20.04 19.38 8.40
N MET A 170 18.84 19.55 8.92
CA MET A 170 17.59 19.41 8.16
C MET A 170 17.02 20.75 7.66
N GLY A 171 17.66 21.87 7.94
CA GLY A 171 17.09 23.20 7.72
C GLY A 171 16.81 23.56 6.26
N GLY A 172 17.61 23.05 5.35
CA GLY A 172 17.48 23.28 3.88
C GLY A 172 16.66 22.25 3.13
N LEU A 173 16.18 21.17 3.79
CA LEU A 173 15.48 20.10 3.14
C LEU A 173 14.00 20.40 2.94
N SER A 174 13.43 19.96 1.80
CA SER A 174 11.97 19.92 1.62
C SER A 174 11.32 19.02 2.69
N GLY A 175 10.04 19.28 3.02
CA GLY A 175 9.31 18.51 4.02
C GLY A 175 9.34 16.99 3.77
N GLY A 176 9.28 16.58 2.51
CA GLY A 176 9.34 15.16 2.13
C GLY A 176 10.71 14.53 2.41
N LYS A 177 11.79 15.18 2.01
CA LYS A 177 13.16 14.73 2.27
C LYS A 177 13.48 14.71 3.77
N LYS A 178 13.03 15.74 4.50
CA LYS A 178 13.14 15.79 5.97
C LYS A 178 12.46 14.59 6.63
N ASN A 179 11.24 14.26 6.20
CA ASN A 179 10.51 13.11 6.72
C ASN A 179 11.24 11.79 6.46
N LEU A 180 11.82 11.60 5.27
CA LEU A 180 12.60 10.40 4.96
C LEU A 180 13.89 10.31 5.77
N LEU A 181 14.62 11.41 5.92
CA LEU A 181 15.85 11.42 6.72
C LEU A 181 15.55 11.11 8.20
N MET A 182 14.46 11.67 8.76
CA MET A 182 14.01 11.32 10.10
C MET A 182 13.60 9.85 10.21
N LEU A 183 12.93 9.31 9.18
CA LEU A 183 12.52 7.91 9.17
C LEU A 183 13.73 6.97 9.13
N ILE A 184 14.77 7.29 8.35
CA ILE A 184 16.02 6.52 8.27
C ILE A 184 16.80 6.63 9.58
N GLY A 185 16.90 7.82 10.13
CA GLY A 185 17.62 8.06 11.38
C GLY A 185 16.98 7.32 12.57
N GLN A 186 15.66 7.41 12.71
CA GLN A 186 14.95 6.71 13.79
C GLN A 186 15.05 5.19 13.67
N GLN A 187 15.07 4.66 12.43
CA GLN A 187 15.25 3.23 12.21
C GLN A 187 16.65 2.76 12.62
N LEU A 188 17.68 3.55 12.35
CA LEU A 188 19.03 3.27 12.79
C LEU A 188 19.10 3.18 14.32
N VAL A 189 18.53 4.17 15.01
CA VAL A 189 18.50 4.19 16.48
C VAL A 189 17.70 3.02 17.04
N GLN A 190 16.55 2.68 16.44
CA GLN A 190 15.77 1.49 16.84
C GLN A 190 16.53 0.20 16.61
N ALA A 191 17.10 0.02 15.42
CA ALA A 191 17.76 -1.24 15.01
C ALA A 191 18.99 -1.57 15.90
N THR A 192 19.65 -0.55 16.41
CA THR A 192 20.78 -0.67 17.34
C THR A 192 20.37 -0.58 18.81
N GLY A 193 19.07 -0.40 19.10
CA GLY A 193 18.55 -0.25 20.45
C GLY A 193 18.42 -1.57 21.21
N GLU A 194 17.93 -1.46 22.45
CA GLU A 194 17.67 -2.60 23.30
C GLU A 194 16.36 -3.32 22.95
N GLU A 195 16.23 -4.55 23.41
CA GLU A 195 15.02 -5.35 23.25
C GLU A 195 13.85 -4.75 24.04
N TYR A 196 12.66 -4.89 23.51
CA TYR A 196 11.43 -4.69 24.26
C TYR A 196 11.15 -5.92 25.11
N LEU A 197 11.16 -5.79 26.43
CA LEU A 197 10.87 -6.84 27.38
C LEU A 197 9.50 -6.60 28.00
N TYR A 198 8.67 -7.65 28.09
CA TYR A 198 7.37 -7.57 28.72
C TYR A 198 7.01 -8.88 29.41
N GLU A 199 6.22 -8.78 30.46
CA GLU A 199 5.56 -9.92 31.06
C GLU A 199 4.22 -10.15 30.38
N GLN A 200 4.01 -11.35 29.88
CA GLN A 200 2.71 -11.80 29.40
C GLN A 200 2.06 -12.66 30.46
N THR A 201 0.90 -12.23 30.94
CA THR A 201 0.06 -13.00 31.85
C THR A 201 -1.12 -13.59 31.09
N GLU A 202 -1.34 -14.88 31.24
CA GLU A 202 -2.51 -15.58 30.70
C GLU A 202 -3.24 -16.24 31.87
N ILE A 203 -4.52 -15.90 32.02
CA ILE A 203 -5.40 -16.47 33.06
C ILE A 203 -6.44 -17.32 32.34
N SER A 204 -6.49 -18.63 32.68
CA SER A 204 -7.53 -19.55 32.26
C SER A 204 -8.51 -19.76 33.39
N VAL A 205 -9.79 -19.67 33.07
CA VAL A 205 -10.91 -19.86 34.01
C VAL A 205 -11.83 -20.91 33.42
N GLN A 206 -12.14 -21.92 34.20
CA GLN A 206 -13.13 -22.95 33.84
C GLN A 206 -14.47 -22.64 34.50
N CYS A 207 -15.51 -22.57 33.69
CA CYS A 207 -16.89 -22.52 34.15
C CYS A 207 -17.64 -23.73 33.59
N LYS A 208 -18.08 -24.63 34.47
CA LYS A 208 -18.57 -25.94 34.08
C LYS A 208 -17.49 -26.70 33.28
N GLU A 209 -17.80 -27.09 32.04
CA GLU A 209 -16.87 -27.81 31.15
C GLU A 209 -16.16 -26.88 30.13
N HIS A 210 -16.39 -25.57 30.20
CA HIS A 210 -15.91 -24.61 29.23
C HIS A 210 -14.77 -23.76 29.78
N GLU A 211 -13.76 -23.57 28.96
CA GLU A 211 -12.59 -22.73 29.26
C GLU A 211 -12.73 -21.31 28.69
N PHE A 212 -12.34 -20.34 29.50
CA PHE A 212 -12.29 -18.91 29.15
C PHE A 212 -10.92 -18.37 29.47
N THR A 213 -10.41 -17.47 28.64
CA THR A 213 -9.06 -16.94 28.81
C THR A 213 -9.02 -15.41 28.79
N ALA A 214 -8.11 -14.85 29.58
CA ALA A 214 -7.69 -13.46 29.48
C ALA A 214 -6.18 -13.38 29.29
N LYS A 215 -5.73 -12.45 28.46
CA LYS A 215 -4.30 -12.19 28.20
C LYS A 215 -3.96 -10.76 28.51
N GLY A 216 -2.95 -10.59 29.35
CA GLY A 216 -2.38 -9.29 29.70
C GLY A 216 -0.95 -9.16 29.22
N LYS A 217 -0.51 -7.92 29.09
CA LYS A 217 0.84 -7.57 28.70
C LYS A 217 1.30 -6.36 29.49
N LEU A 218 2.34 -6.54 30.25
CA LEU A 218 2.95 -5.49 31.09
C LEU A 218 4.37 -5.23 30.62
N PRO A 219 4.70 -4.02 30.07
CA PRO A 219 6.05 -3.66 29.71
C PRO A 219 6.98 -3.68 30.94
N VAL A 220 8.12 -4.34 30.82
CA VAL A 220 9.21 -4.37 31.81
C VAL A 220 10.32 -3.39 31.37
N GLN A 221 10.65 -3.39 30.08
CA GLN A 221 11.64 -2.51 29.46
C GLN A 221 11.14 -2.11 28.08
N MET A 222 11.01 -0.83 27.81
CA MET A 222 10.52 -0.34 26.52
C MET A 222 11.54 -0.54 25.39
N GLY A 223 12.82 -0.35 25.67
CA GLY A 223 13.90 -0.51 24.68
C GLY A 223 13.61 0.28 23.40
N PHE A 224 13.84 -0.32 22.23
CA PHE A 224 13.61 0.34 20.94
C PHE A 224 12.18 0.90 20.75
N LYS A 225 11.20 0.41 21.50
CA LYS A 225 9.82 0.89 21.44
C LYS A 225 9.65 2.34 21.88
N GLU A 226 10.53 2.85 22.72
CA GLU A 226 10.52 4.26 23.11
C GLU A 226 10.72 5.18 21.91
N VAL A 227 11.66 4.82 21.02
CA VAL A 227 11.94 5.57 19.78
C VAL A 227 10.75 5.49 18.83
N GLU A 228 10.17 4.28 18.67
CA GLU A 228 8.97 4.08 17.83
C GLU A 228 7.80 4.95 18.30
N GLU A 229 7.54 4.99 19.61
CA GLU A 229 6.47 5.79 20.19
C GLU A 229 6.74 7.30 20.06
N ALA A 230 7.95 7.73 20.34
CA ALA A 230 8.35 9.12 20.22
C ALA A 230 8.19 9.62 18.78
N PHE A 231 8.65 8.83 17.80
CA PHE A 231 8.46 9.13 16.39
C PHE A 231 6.99 9.18 15.99
N ARG A 232 6.19 8.20 16.44
CA ARG A 232 4.75 8.15 16.16
C ARG A 232 4.04 9.39 16.72
N LYS A 233 4.30 9.77 17.96
CA LYS A 233 3.75 10.97 18.60
C LYS A 233 4.15 12.23 17.84
N TYR A 234 5.39 12.30 17.35
CA TYR A 234 5.88 13.43 16.56
C TYR A 234 5.17 13.56 15.20
N CYS A 235 4.94 12.43 14.50
CA CYS A 235 4.30 12.42 13.17
C CYS A 235 2.80 12.64 13.23
N VAL A 236 2.11 12.21 14.30
CA VAL A 236 0.64 12.18 14.41
C VAL A 236 0.19 13.22 15.44
N LYS A 237 0.21 14.51 15.06
CA LYS A 237 -0.17 15.61 15.97
C LYS A 237 -1.66 15.69 16.30
N ASP A 238 -2.58 15.06 15.50
CA ASP A 238 -4.02 15.35 15.58
C ASP A 238 -4.99 14.18 15.34
N LYS A 239 -4.57 12.95 15.47
CA LYS A 239 -5.52 11.84 15.40
C LYS A 239 -5.52 11.08 16.71
N LYS A 240 -6.72 10.85 17.28
CA LYS A 240 -6.98 9.73 18.18
C LYS A 240 -6.54 8.46 17.43
N SER A 241 -5.24 8.26 17.34
CA SER A 241 -4.65 7.02 16.85
C SER A 241 -4.81 6.03 17.99
N ASP A 242 -5.25 4.85 17.63
CA ASP A 242 -5.23 3.67 18.48
C ASP A 242 -4.04 3.76 19.42
N GLU A 243 -4.32 3.80 20.72
CA GLU A 243 -3.27 3.71 21.73
C GLU A 243 -2.41 2.50 21.38
N PRO A 244 -1.08 2.61 21.40
CA PRO A 244 -0.25 1.47 21.11
C PRO A 244 -0.62 0.34 22.07
N ASP A 245 -0.90 -0.82 21.52
CA ASP A 245 -1.34 -2.06 22.20
C ASP A 245 -0.20 -2.66 23.06
N HIS A 246 0.45 -1.78 23.86
CA HIS A 246 1.62 -2.15 24.67
C HIS A 246 1.26 -2.51 26.09
N LYS A 247 0.06 -2.11 26.56
CA LYS A 247 -0.34 -2.32 27.92
C LYS A 247 -1.79 -2.79 28.02
N THR A 248 -1.96 -4.06 28.28
CA THR A 248 -3.25 -4.62 28.72
C THR A 248 -3.03 -5.18 30.12
N GLU A 249 -3.28 -4.37 31.13
CA GLU A 249 -3.14 -4.83 32.53
C GLU A 249 -4.28 -5.76 32.86
N LEU A 250 -3.93 -6.94 33.36
CA LEU A 250 -4.87 -7.78 34.08
C LEU A 250 -4.83 -7.42 35.56
N PRO A 251 -5.96 -7.48 36.28
CA PRO A 251 -5.99 -7.23 37.69
C PRO A 251 -5.13 -8.26 38.45
N GLU A 252 -4.44 -7.79 39.49
CA GLU A 252 -3.64 -8.66 40.35
C GLU A 252 -4.50 -9.47 41.34
N GLY A 253 -3.90 -10.49 41.93
CA GLY A 253 -4.51 -11.27 43.00
C GLY A 253 -5.25 -12.52 42.55
N TYR A 254 -5.13 -12.91 41.26
CA TYR A 254 -5.67 -14.18 40.77
C TYR A 254 -4.60 -15.27 40.84
N GLU A 255 -4.95 -16.40 41.47
CA GLU A 255 -4.06 -17.55 41.63
C GLU A 255 -4.77 -18.82 41.14
N GLU A 256 -4.01 -19.83 40.74
CA GLU A 256 -4.53 -21.14 40.36
C GLU A 256 -5.23 -21.81 41.55
N GLY A 257 -6.41 -22.35 41.30
CA GLY A 257 -7.29 -22.93 42.34
C GLY A 257 -8.26 -21.92 42.98
N MET A 258 -8.17 -20.62 42.63
CA MET A 258 -9.11 -19.63 43.16
C MET A 258 -10.49 -19.78 42.52
N THR A 259 -11.54 -19.78 43.38
CA THR A 259 -12.93 -19.82 42.93
C THR A 259 -13.50 -18.40 42.84
N LEU A 260 -14.07 -18.07 41.71
CA LEU A 260 -14.87 -16.88 41.47
C LEU A 260 -16.32 -17.23 41.83
N ALA A 261 -16.81 -16.67 42.94
CA ALA A 261 -18.06 -17.12 43.57
C ALA A 261 -19.32 -16.89 42.70
N SER A 262 -19.32 -15.89 41.86
CA SER A 262 -20.41 -15.62 40.92
C SER A 262 -19.86 -14.80 39.76
N VAL A 263 -20.00 -15.29 38.53
CA VAL A 263 -19.57 -14.59 37.34
C VAL A 263 -20.75 -14.09 36.52
N LYS A 264 -20.68 -12.89 36.01
CA LYS A 264 -21.65 -12.37 35.05
C LYS A 264 -21.23 -12.77 33.65
N ALA A 265 -22.13 -13.45 32.93
CA ALA A 265 -21.88 -13.88 31.55
C ALA A 265 -22.57 -12.97 30.54
N GLU A 266 -21.79 -12.45 29.56
CA GLU A 266 -22.29 -11.60 28.48
C GLU A 266 -21.92 -12.20 27.12
N LYS A 267 -22.91 -12.23 26.20
CA LYS A 267 -22.70 -12.64 24.80
C LYS A 267 -22.40 -11.42 23.94
N SER A 268 -21.38 -11.49 23.10
CA SER A 268 -21.06 -10.50 22.10
C SER A 268 -21.12 -11.10 20.69
N THR A 269 -21.66 -10.32 19.74
CA THR A 269 -21.74 -10.71 18.33
C THR A 269 -20.64 -10.03 17.55
N HIS A 270 -19.89 -10.82 16.81
CA HIS A 270 -18.82 -10.38 15.93
C HIS A 270 -19.09 -10.83 14.50
N TYR A 271 -18.39 -10.25 13.56
CA TYR A 271 -18.53 -10.60 12.15
C TYR A 271 -17.17 -10.72 11.51
N THR A 272 -17.03 -11.68 10.60
CA THR A 272 -15.89 -11.74 9.71
C THR A 272 -15.86 -10.50 8.81
N SER A 273 -14.70 -10.08 8.38
CA SER A 273 -14.50 -8.94 7.48
C SER A 273 -13.69 -9.34 6.24
N PRO A 274 -13.99 -8.77 5.08
CA PRO A 274 -13.20 -9.04 3.89
C PRO A 274 -11.77 -8.53 4.06
N PRO A 275 -10.82 -9.10 3.32
CA PRO A 275 -9.48 -8.56 3.29
C PRO A 275 -9.50 -7.11 2.78
N LYS A 276 -8.69 -6.24 3.35
CA LYS A 276 -8.58 -4.85 2.88
C LYS A 276 -7.92 -4.80 1.49
N MET A 277 -8.32 -3.84 0.64
CA MET A 277 -7.62 -3.56 -0.60
C MET A 277 -6.16 -3.21 -0.32
N PHE A 278 -5.30 -3.48 -1.30
CA PHE A 278 -3.89 -3.15 -1.18
C PHE A 278 -3.66 -1.64 -1.11
N THR A 279 -2.79 -1.24 -0.20
CA THR A 279 -2.05 0.04 -0.24
C THR A 279 -0.70 -0.22 -0.90
N GLU A 280 0.09 0.82 -1.18
CA GLU A 280 1.44 0.59 -1.69
C GLU A 280 2.30 -0.21 -0.69
N ASP A 281 2.21 0.08 0.62
CA ASP A 281 2.88 -0.72 1.65
C ASP A 281 2.52 -2.21 1.53
N THR A 282 1.24 -2.54 1.55
CA THR A 282 0.81 -3.94 1.56
C THR A 282 1.00 -4.64 0.20
N LEU A 283 0.97 -3.88 -0.91
CA LEU A 283 1.27 -4.43 -2.23
C LEU A 283 2.76 -4.74 -2.37
N LEU A 284 3.65 -3.84 -1.94
CA LEU A 284 5.09 -4.09 -1.92
C LEU A 284 5.45 -5.30 -1.07
N ALA A 285 4.85 -5.45 0.12
CA ALA A 285 5.02 -6.63 0.97
C ALA A 285 4.55 -7.91 0.27
N ALA A 286 3.41 -7.85 -0.42
CA ALA A 286 2.89 -8.99 -1.15
C ALA A 286 3.75 -9.34 -2.38
N MET A 287 4.31 -8.34 -3.08
CA MET A 287 5.27 -8.57 -4.17
C MET A 287 6.57 -9.21 -3.66
N GLU A 288 7.07 -8.77 -2.51
CA GLU A 288 8.28 -9.30 -1.90
C GLU A 288 8.16 -10.77 -1.49
N THR A 289 6.97 -11.16 -1.01
CA THR A 289 6.69 -12.53 -0.55
C THR A 289 5.99 -13.40 -1.59
N ALA A 290 5.75 -12.88 -2.79
CA ALA A 290 5.11 -13.63 -3.86
C ALA A 290 5.94 -14.88 -4.22
N GLY A 291 5.27 -16.01 -4.40
CA GLY A 291 5.92 -17.29 -4.72
C GLY A 291 6.58 -18.02 -3.54
N ASN A 292 6.73 -17.41 -2.36
CA ASN A 292 7.40 -18.05 -1.22
C ASN A 292 6.80 -19.39 -0.76
N LYS A 293 5.53 -19.65 -1.11
CA LYS A 293 4.84 -20.92 -0.81
C LYS A 293 5.06 -21.99 -1.88
N GLU A 294 5.55 -21.60 -3.05
CA GLU A 294 5.72 -22.45 -4.24
C GLU A 294 7.17 -22.91 -4.39
N PHE A 295 8.07 -22.42 -3.53
CA PHE A 295 9.51 -22.74 -3.60
C PHE A 295 9.98 -23.65 -2.49
N ASP A 296 10.88 -24.58 -2.86
CA ASP A 296 11.69 -25.33 -1.91
C ASP A 296 12.64 -24.40 -1.13
N SER A 297 13.04 -24.85 0.06
CA SER A 297 13.83 -24.08 1.02
C SER A 297 15.21 -23.60 0.54
N GLU A 298 15.71 -24.14 -0.56
CA GLU A 298 17.04 -23.83 -1.12
C GLU A 298 17.04 -22.74 -2.20
N THR A 299 15.86 -22.34 -2.71
CA THR A 299 15.76 -21.32 -3.76
C THR A 299 15.75 -19.93 -3.15
N GLU A 300 16.56 -19.02 -3.68
CA GLU A 300 16.57 -17.62 -3.24
C GLU A 300 15.22 -16.96 -3.50
N LYS A 301 14.51 -16.60 -2.42
CA LYS A 301 13.14 -16.10 -2.46
C LYS A 301 13.13 -14.62 -2.81
N LYS A 302 13.15 -14.26 -4.10
CA LYS A 302 13.20 -12.85 -4.57
C LYS A 302 11.83 -12.18 -4.73
N GLY A 303 10.74 -12.94 -4.76
CA GLY A 303 9.39 -12.40 -4.99
C GLY A 303 9.20 -11.87 -6.42
N LEU A 304 8.24 -10.95 -6.60
CA LEU A 304 7.99 -10.25 -7.87
C LEU A 304 8.78 -8.95 -7.94
N GLY A 305 9.70 -8.86 -8.87
CA GLY A 305 10.61 -7.74 -9.07
C GLY A 305 11.62 -7.58 -7.94
N THR A 306 12.66 -6.81 -8.20
CA THR A 306 13.67 -6.42 -7.19
C THR A 306 13.22 -5.17 -6.44
N PRO A 307 13.81 -4.82 -5.30
CA PRO A 307 13.54 -3.55 -4.61
C PRO A 307 13.60 -2.34 -5.54
N ALA A 308 14.60 -2.31 -6.45
CA ALA A 308 14.79 -1.21 -7.39
C ALA A 308 13.70 -1.12 -8.48
N THR A 309 12.99 -2.21 -8.79
CA THR A 309 12.05 -2.28 -9.92
C THR A 309 10.57 -2.24 -9.50
N ARG A 310 10.22 -2.62 -8.26
CA ARG A 310 8.83 -2.72 -7.79
C ARG A 310 8.05 -1.41 -7.92
N ALA A 311 8.67 -0.28 -7.55
CA ALA A 311 8.06 1.04 -7.71
C ALA A 311 7.66 1.32 -9.16
N ASN A 312 8.57 1.09 -10.10
CA ASN A 312 8.34 1.31 -11.52
C ASN A 312 7.26 0.36 -12.10
N ILE A 313 7.19 -0.88 -11.61
CA ILE A 313 6.12 -1.82 -11.99
C ILE A 313 4.74 -1.25 -11.60
N ILE A 314 4.60 -0.75 -10.37
CA ILE A 314 3.36 -0.13 -9.90
C ILE A 314 3.01 1.11 -10.74
N GLU A 315 3.98 2.00 -10.99
CA GLU A 315 3.76 3.19 -11.81
C GLU A 315 3.36 2.83 -13.25
N LYS A 316 3.98 1.82 -13.86
CA LYS A 316 3.59 1.35 -15.20
C LYS A 316 2.16 0.85 -15.25
N LEU A 317 1.70 0.09 -14.25
CA LEU A 317 0.32 -0.38 -14.17
C LEU A 317 -0.66 0.78 -14.09
N VAL A 318 -0.35 1.81 -13.28
CA VAL A 318 -1.19 3.01 -13.15
C VAL A 318 -1.15 3.84 -14.43
N ALA A 319 0.02 4.10 -14.98
CA ALA A 319 0.18 4.88 -16.21
C ALA A 319 -0.48 4.21 -17.44
N SER A 320 -0.48 2.89 -17.49
CA SER A 320 -1.16 2.10 -18.54
C SER A 320 -2.68 1.98 -18.32
N GLY A 321 -3.21 2.49 -17.21
CA GLY A 321 -4.64 2.45 -16.90
C GLY A 321 -5.16 1.07 -16.46
N TYR A 322 -4.28 0.14 -16.09
CA TYR A 322 -4.68 -1.17 -15.55
C TYR A 322 -4.92 -1.15 -14.04
N ALA A 323 -4.33 -0.19 -13.35
CA ALA A 323 -4.57 0.09 -11.95
C ALA A 323 -4.82 1.59 -11.74
N GLU A 324 -5.52 1.94 -10.66
CA GLU A 324 -5.75 3.31 -10.24
C GLU A 324 -5.48 3.49 -8.74
N ARG A 325 -5.08 4.69 -8.35
CA ARG A 325 -4.95 5.09 -6.94
C ARG A 325 -6.21 5.78 -6.46
N LYS A 326 -6.83 5.25 -5.42
CA LYS A 326 -7.98 5.87 -4.76
C LYS A 326 -7.68 6.09 -3.27
N GLY A 327 -7.31 7.30 -2.93
CA GLY A 327 -6.73 7.62 -1.62
C GLY A 327 -5.40 6.89 -1.43
N LYS A 328 -5.28 6.09 -0.36
CA LYS A 328 -4.09 5.25 -0.11
C LYS A 328 -4.16 3.88 -0.82
N GLN A 329 -5.31 3.52 -1.39
CA GLN A 329 -5.53 2.19 -1.99
C GLN A 329 -5.13 2.16 -3.46
N ILE A 330 -4.68 0.99 -3.91
CA ILE A 330 -4.45 0.66 -5.31
C ILE A 330 -5.51 -0.35 -5.73
N LEU A 331 -6.30 0.03 -6.73
CA LEU A 331 -7.43 -0.74 -7.24
C LEU A 331 -7.15 -1.18 -8.68
N PRO A 332 -7.52 -2.40 -9.08
CA PRO A 332 -7.53 -2.75 -10.49
C PRO A 332 -8.69 -2.02 -11.19
N THR A 333 -8.42 -1.47 -12.37
CA THR A 333 -9.46 -0.91 -13.24
C THR A 333 -10.25 -2.02 -13.93
N VAL A 334 -11.35 -1.67 -14.59
CA VAL A 334 -12.08 -2.64 -15.43
C VAL A 334 -11.15 -3.22 -16.50
N ALA A 335 -10.36 -2.38 -17.18
CA ALA A 335 -9.38 -2.83 -18.16
C ALA A 335 -8.33 -3.78 -17.59
N GLY A 336 -7.88 -3.52 -16.35
CA GLY A 336 -6.96 -4.41 -15.63
C GLY A 336 -7.58 -5.76 -15.30
N CYS A 337 -8.85 -5.79 -14.87
CA CYS A 337 -9.58 -7.04 -14.62
C CYS A 337 -9.77 -7.85 -15.91
N GLU A 338 -10.22 -7.21 -16.99
CA GLU A 338 -10.42 -7.87 -18.28
C GLU A 338 -9.10 -8.41 -18.86
N LEU A 339 -7.99 -7.68 -18.69
CA LEU A 339 -6.68 -8.18 -19.10
C LEU A 339 -6.34 -9.49 -18.38
N ILE A 340 -6.49 -9.54 -17.05
CA ILE A 340 -6.22 -10.77 -16.29
C ILE A 340 -7.19 -11.90 -16.68
N HIS A 341 -8.45 -11.58 -16.99
CA HIS A 341 -9.44 -12.59 -17.39
C HIS A 341 -9.01 -13.37 -18.65
N VAL A 342 -8.47 -12.67 -19.65
CA VAL A 342 -8.06 -13.31 -20.92
C VAL A 342 -6.61 -13.80 -20.94
N MET A 343 -5.79 -13.44 -19.97
CA MET A 343 -4.40 -13.92 -19.91
C MET A 343 -4.35 -15.41 -19.59
N PRO A 344 -3.41 -16.17 -20.22
CA PRO A 344 -3.12 -17.55 -19.84
C PRO A 344 -2.74 -17.69 -18.36
N GLU A 345 -3.13 -18.83 -17.74
CA GLU A 345 -2.90 -19.07 -16.31
C GLU A 345 -1.42 -19.04 -15.91
N ASN A 346 -0.53 -19.56 -16.77
CA ASN A 346 0.91 -19.55 -16.54
C ASN A 346 1.48 -18.12 -16.39
N LEU A 347 0.92 -17.12 -17.09
CA LEU A 347 1.32 -15.72 -16.95
C LEU A 347 0.73 -15.02 -15.73
N LYS A 348 -0.27 -15.58 -15.09
CA LYS A 348 -0.89 -15.06 -13.86
C LYS A 348 -0.15 -15.48 -12.60
N SER A 349 0.66 -16.56 -12.70
CA SER A 349 1.39 -17.12 -11.57
C SER A 349 2.72 -16.40 -11.32
N ALA A 350 3.08 -16.25 -10.05
CA ALA A 350 4.40 -15.81 -9.65
C ALA A 350 5.47 -16.90 -9.88
N SER A 351 5.06 -18.18 -10.03
CA SER A 351 5.95 -19.32 -10.24
C SER A 351 6.77 -19.18 -11.51
N LEU A 352 6.19 -18.68 -12.61
CA LEU A 352 6.92 -18.47 -13.86
C LEU A 352 8.14 -17.56 -13.69
N THR A 353 7.99 -16.44 -13.00
CA THR A 353 9.11 -15.52 -12.71
C THR A 353 10.18 -16.23 -11.92
N ALA A 354 9.78 -17.01 -10.96
CA ALA A 354 10.68 -17.73 -10.08
C ALA A 354 11.41 -18.88 -10.76
N GLU A 355 10.73 -19.61 -11.65
CA GLU A 355 11.36 -20.63 -12.48
C GLU A 355 12.46 -20.03 -13.36
N TRP A 356 12.19 -18.86 -13.95
CA TRP A 356 13.19 -18.16 -14.76
C TRP A 356 14.37 -17.64 -13.94
N GLU A 357 14.12 -17.06 -12.78
CA GLU A 357 15.19 -16.62 -11.87
C GLU A 357 16.06 -17.82 -11.42
N ASN A 358 15.42 -18.97 -11.15
CA ASN A 358 16.15 -20.19 -10.81
C ASN A 358 16.97 -20.72 -12.00
N GLN A 359 16.42 -20.69 -13.22
CA GLN A 359 17.16 -21.08 -14.42
C GLN A 359 18.36 -20.15 -14.67
N LEU A 360 18.20 -18.83 -14.48
CA LEU A 360 19.31 -17.87 -14.56
C LEU A 360 20.39 -18.17 -13.51
N LEU A 361 20.01 -18.50 -12.28
CA LEU A 361 20.95 -18.91 -11.24
C LEU A 361 21.67 -20.24 -11.58
N MET A 362 20.95 -21.19 -12.20
CA MET A 362 21.58 -22.44 -12.68
C MET A 362 22.53 -22.20 -13.84
N MET A 363 22.22 -21.20 -14.69
CA MET A 363 23.09 -20.77 -15.79
C MET A 363 24.38 -20.13 -15.27
N GLU A 364 24.29 -19.27 -14.26
CA GLU A 364 25.44 -18.69 -13.54
C GLU A 364 26.35 -19.78 -12.96
N LYS A 365 25.76 -20.87 -12.42
CA LYS A 365 26.46 -22.03 -11.89
C LYS A 365 26.95 -23.01 -12.97
N GLY A 366 26.74 -22.71 -14.26
CA GLY A 366 27.12 -23.54 -15.40
C GLY A 366 26.34 -24.85 -15.55
N LYS A 367 25.17 -24.96 -14.92
CA LYS A 367 24.32 -26.18 -14.96
C LYS A 367 23.35 -26.20 -16.14
N ILE A 368 23.02 -25.08 -16.68
CA ILE A 368 22.12 -24.88 -17.84
C ILE A 368 22.85 -24.02 -18.87
N GLN A 369 22.67 -24.32 -20.16
CA GLN A 369 23.24 -23.52 -21.24
C GLN A 369 22.29 -22.39 -21.65
N GLU A 370 22.86 -21.29 -22.17
CA GLU A 370 22.10 -20.12 -22.65
C GLU A 370 21.05 -20.50 -23.69
N ASP A 371 21.38 -21.36 -24.64
CA ASP A 371 20.47 -21.80 -25.70
C ASP A 371 19.25 -22.55 -25.14
N GLU A 372 19.40 -23.34 -24.08
CA GLU A 372 18.31 -24.06 -23.43
C GLU A 372 17.32 -23.07 -22.80
N PHE A 373 17.84 -22.08 -22.08
CA PHE A 373 17.04 -21.01 -21.47
C PHE A 373 16.30 -20.20 -22.54
N MET A 374 16.98 -19.75 -23.58
CA MET A 374 16.39 -18.97 -24.66
C MET A 374 15.33 -19.75 -25.44
N ASN A 375 15.54 -21.04 -25.71
CA ASN A 375 14.55 -21.90 -26.34
C ASN A 375 13.28 -22.05 -25.48
N GLY A 376 13.42 -22.11 -24.16
CA GLY A 376 12.30 -22.09 -23.22
C GLY A 376 11.45 -20.82 -23.36
N ILE A 377 12.10 -19.65 -23.42
CA ILE A 377 11.43 -18.35 -23.63
C ILE A 377 10.69 -18.30 -24.98
N VAL A 378 11.36 -18.73 -26.06
CA VAL A 378 10.77 -18.76 -27.40
C VAL A 378 9.56 -19.68 -27.45
N SER A 379 9.63 -20.85 -26.83
CA SER A 379 8.53 -21.80 -26.73
C SER A 379 7.33 -21.20 -26.00
N LEU A 380 7.56 -20.54 -24.86
CA LEU A 380 6.52 -19.86 -24.10
C LEU A 380 5.86 -18.71 -24.91
N ILE A 381 6.66 -17.91 -25.63
CA ILE A 381 6.13 -16.85 -26.50
C ILE A 381 5.22 -17.43 -27.58
N ASN A 382 5.64 -18.52 -28.22
CA ASN A 382 4.84 -19.18 -29.25
C ASN A 382 3.52 -19.76 -28.69
N GLU A 383 3.54 -20.34 -27.49
CA GLU A 383 2.36 -20.81 -26.78
C GLU A 383 1.38 -19.64 -26.52
N ILE A 384 1.88 -18.54 -25.94
CA ILE A 384 1.08 -17.33 -25.67
C ILE A 384 0.47 -16.78 -26.95
N LEU A 385 1.23 -16.66 -28.03
CA LEU A 385 0.73 -16.20 -29.32
C LEU A 385 -0.38 -17.08 -29.87
N SER A 386 -0.25 -18.40 -29.70
CA SER A 386 -1.27 -19.37 -30.13
C SER A 386 -2.57 -19.21 -29.32
N LEU A 387 -2.45 -19.07 -28.01
CA LEU A 387 -3.58 -18.83 -27.09
C LEU A 387 -4.25 -17.48 -27.40
N CYS A 388 -3.48 -16.42 -27.61
CA CYS A 388 -4.01 -15.10 -27.93
C CYS A 388 -4.76 -15.05 -29.29
N ARG A 389 -4.34 -15.86 -30.27
CA ARG A 389 -5.06 -16.00 -31.55
C ARG A 389 -6.42 -16.70 -31.40
N ALA A 390 -6.53 -17.59 -30.43
CA ALA A 390 -7.74 -18.34 -30.11
C ALA A 390 -8.79 -17.59 -29.29
N ILE A 391 -8.46 -16.35 -28.80
CA ILE A 391 -9.42 -15.56 -28.00
C ILE A 391 -10.65 -15.23 -28.87
N PRO A 392 -11.89 -15.61 -28.43
CA PRO A 392 -13.13 -15.30 -29.14
C PRO A 392 -13.31 -13.79 -29.37
N GLU A 393 -13.98 -13.42 -30.45
CA GLU A 393 -14.20 -12.00 -30.81
C GLU A 393 -15.03 -11.26 -29.72
N GLU A 394 -15.96 -11.95 -29.07
CA GLU A 394 -16.74 -11.42 -27.94
C GLU A 394 -15.85 -11.03 -26.77
N GLU A 395 -14.84 -11.82 -26.44
CA GLU A 395 -13.88 -11.52 -25.38
C GLU A 395 -12.91 -10.40 -25.80
N ARG A 396 -12.51 -10.36 -27.08
CA ARG A 396 -11.73 -9.23 -27.61
C ARG A 396 -12.49 -7.90 -27.50
N ASN A 397 -13.81 -7.93 -27.66
CA ASN A 397 -14.67 -6.75 -27.55
C ASN A 397 -14.80 -6.25 -26.10
N ARG A 398 -14.59 -7.09 -25.09
CA ARG A 398 -14.51 -6.66 -23.67
C ARG A 398 -13.30 -5.76 -23.40
N PHE A 399 -12.20 -5.92 -24.16
CA PHE A 399 -11.06 -5.01 -24.13
C PHE A 399 -11.30 -3.65 -24.78
N GLN A 400 -12.29 -3.53 -25.59
CA GLN A 400 -12.77 -2.22 -25.93
C GLN A 400 -13.39 -1.67 -24.66
N THR A 401 -12.52 -1.01 -23.84
CA THR A 401 -12.97 -0.23 -22.69
C THR A 401 -14.26 0.43 -23.13
N ALA A 402 -15.33 0.29 -22.34
CA ALA A 402 -16.52 1.09 -22.51
C ALA A 402 -16.06 2.55 -22.46
N ARG A 403 -15.68 3.08 -23.63
CA ARG A 403 -15.23 4.46 -23.75
C ARG A 403 -16.41 5.28 -23.32
N GLU A 404 -16.22 6.13 -22.34
CA GLU A 404 -17.30 6.95 -21.86
C GLU A 404 -17.88 7.74 -23.00
N VAL A 405 -19.14 7.49 -23.31
CA VAL A 405 -19.88 8.21 -24.33
C VAL A 405 -20.19 9.60 -23.79
N ILE A 406 -19.57 10.63 -24.33
CA ILE A 406 -19.80 12.02 -23.92
C ILE A 406 -20.93 12.70 -24.66
N GLY A 407 -21.46 12.08 -25.72
CA GLY A 407 -22.55 12.60 -26.51
C GLY A 407 -22.68 11.90 -27.86
N LYS A 408 -23.61 12.38 -28.68
CA LYS A 408 -23.81 11.90 -30.04
C LYS A 408 -23.13 12.83 -31.04
N CYS A 409 -22.59 12.23 -32.10
CA CYS A 409 -21.95 12.96 -33.18
C CYS A 409 -22.98 13.75 -33.97
N PRO A 410 -22.83 15.08 -34.12
CA PRO A 410 -23.77 15.91 -34.85
C PRO A 410 -23.73 15.68 -36.39
N VAL A 411 -22.75 14.90 -36.89
CA VAL A 411 -22.61 14.60 -38.32
C VAL A 411 -23.29 13.28 -38.67
N CYS A 412 -23.00 12.20 -37.92
CA CYS A 412 -23.46 10.84 -38.27
C CYS A 412 -24.32 10.17 -37.19
N GLY A 413 -24.52 10.79 -36.02
CA GLY A 413 -25.33 10.26 -34.94
C GLY A 413 -24.63 9.19 -34.07
N SER A 414 -23.44 8.74 -34.45
CA SER A 414 -22.67 7.73 -33.68
C SER A 414 -22.16 8.33 -32.35
N ASP A 415 -21.70 7.47 -31.48
CA ASP A 415 -21.18 7.90 -30.17
C ASP A 415 -19.90 8.75 -30.31
N VAL A 416 -19.72 9.72 -29.43
CA VAL A 416 -18.49 10.51 -29.31
C VAL A 416 -17.78 10.12 -28.02
N TYR A 417 -16.50 9.78 -28.13
CA TYR A 417 -15.64 9.37 -27.04
C TYR A 417 -14.60 10.42 -26.67
N GLU A 418 -14.16 10.38 -25.43
CA GLU A 418 -13.02 11.18 -24.99
C GLU A 418 -11.70 10.50 -25.34
N GLY A 419 -10.86 11.16 -26.15
CA GLY A 419 -9.47 10.80 -26.39
C GLY A 419 -8.48 11.64 -25.59
N LYS A 420 -7.20 11.33 -25.72
CA LYS A 420 -6.13 12.06 -25.03
C LYS A 420 -6.08 13.54 -25.45
N THR A 421 -6.21 13.82 -26.75
CA THR A 421 -6.06 15.15 -27.35
C THR A 421 -7.36 15.75 -27.89
N ASN A 422 -8.40 14.93 -28.05
CA ASN A 422 -9.67 15.34 -28.68
C ASN A 422 -10.84 14.51 -28.15
N TYR A 423 -12.06 14.95 -28.48
CA TYR A 423 -13.29 14.17 -28.40
C TYR A 423 -13.66 13.81 -29.83
N TYR A 424 -13.79 12.52 -30.16
CA TYR A 424 -13.88 12.02 -31.51
C TYR A 424 -15.05 11.05 -31.73
N CYS A 425 -15.56 11.02 -32.95
CA CYS A 425 -16.64 10.11 -33.34
C CYS A 425 -16.17 8.64 -33.33
N SER A 426 -17.02 7.72 -32.84
CA SER A 426 -16.79 6.28 -32.84
C SER A 426 -16.71 5.68 -34.25
N ASP A 427 -17.43 6.29 -35.20
CA ASP A 427 -17.37 5.90 -36.61
C ASP A 427 -16.07 6.40 -37.25
N ARG A 428 -15.22 5.46 -37.66
CA ARG A 428 -13.92 5.74 -38.28
C ARG A 428 -14.02 6.43 -39.63
N SER A 429 -15.15 6.32 -40.30
CA SER A 429 -15.43 7.02 -41.56
C SER A 429 -15.80 8.48 -41.35
N CYS A 430 -16.21 8.85 -40.15
CA CYS A 430 -16.63 10.19 -39.78
C CYS A 430 -15.43 11.01 -39.28
N GLN A 431 -15.19 12.18 -39.89
CA GLN A 431 -14.08 13.05 -39.54
C GLN A 431 -14.38 14.02 -38.39
N PHE A 432 -15.53 13.91 -37.74
CA PHE A 432 -15.89 14.79 -36.64
C PHE A 432 -15.01 14.60 -35.41
N ALA A 433 -14.41 15.69 -34.95
CA ALA A 433 -13.70 15.77 -33.69
C ALA A 433 -13.74 17.18 -33.09
N LEU A 434 -13.80 17.24 -31.76
CA LEU A 434 -13.59 18.46 -30.97
C LEU A 434 -12.19 18.38 -30.34
N TRP A 435 -11.28 19.20 -30.81
CA TRP A 435 -9.91 19.21 -30.29
C TRP A 435 -9.82 19.96 -28.96
N LYS A 436 -9.19 19.33 -27.93
CA LYS A 436 -8.97 19.94 -26.60
C LYS A 436 -8.12 21.21 -26.71
N SER A 437 -7.13 21.18 -27.61
CA SER A 437 -6.32 22.32 -28.00
C SER A 437 -6.70 22.70 -29.44
N ASN A 438 -7.38 23.80 -29.63
CA ASN A 438 -7.73 24.32 -30.93
C ASN A 438 -7.43 25.81 -31.05
N ARG A 439 -6.97 26.24 -32.23
CA ARG A 439 -6.50 27.61 -32.46
C ARG A 439 -7.53 28.69 -32.14
N PHE A 440 -8.83 28.39 -32.30
CA PHE A 440 -9.91 29.34 -32.01
C PHE A 440 -9.95 29.68 -30.51
N LEU A 441 -10.01 28.67 -29.65
CA LEU A 441 -10.04 28.86 -28.20
C LEU A 441 -8.67 29.32 -27.66
N GLU A 442 -7.57 28.81 -28.19
CA GLU A 442 -6.21 29.22 -27.79
C GLU A 442 -5.97 30.72 -28.05
N SER A 443 -6.51 31.25 -29.13
CA SER A 443 -6.42 32.68 -29.40
C SER A 443 -7.04 33.56 -28.30
N MET A 444 -7.96 32.96 -27.51
CA MET A 444 -8.64 33.58 -26.37
C MET A 444 -8.15 33.04 -25.03
N LYS A 445 -6.97 32.38 -24.98
CA LYS A 445 -6.35 31.77 -23.80
C LYS A 445 -7.25 30.75 -23.10
N LYS A 446 -7.98 29.92 -23.88
CA LYS A 446 -8.85 28.83 -23.40
C LYS A 446 -8.56 27.53 -24.14
N SER A 447 -8.92 26.41 -23.50
CA SER A 447 -8.93 25.07 -24.08
C SER A 447 -10.31 24.44 -23.91
N MET A 448 -10.62 23.45 -24.73
CA MET A 448 -11.87 22.69 -24.66
C MET A 448 -11.79 21.67 -23.52
N ASP A 449 -12.61 21.84 -22.49
CA ASP A 449 -12.79 20.84 -21.44
C ASP A 449 -13.97 19.90 -21.72
N LYS A 450 -14.09 18.84 -20.93
CA LYS A 450 -15.12 17.82 -21.09
C LYS A 450 -16.53 18.39 -20.94
N LYS A 451 -16.74 19.32 -20.00
CA LYS A 451 -18.04 19.94 -19.76
C LYS A 451 -18.49 20.76 -20.96
N MET A 452 -17.59 21.53 -21.54
CA MET A 452 -17.84 22.29 -22.77
C MET A 452 -18.17 21.37 -23.94
N ALA A 453 -17.40 20.28 -24.11
CA ALA A 453 -17.65 19.29 -25.17
C ALA A 453 -19.04 18.63 -25.04
N VAL A 454 -19.41 18.18 -23.83
CA VAL A 454 -20.74 17.59 -23.56
C VAL A 454 -21.86 18.58 -23.87
N GLU A 455 -21.75 19.85 -23.44
CA GLU A 455 -22.76 20.86 -23.70
C GLU A 455 -22.87 21.19 -25.20
N LEU A 456 -21.76 21.31 -25.91
CA LEU A 456 -21.73 21.52 -27.35
C LEU A 456 -22.37 20.38 -28.12
N LEU A 457 -22.07 19.12 -27.75
CA LEU A 457 -22.72 17.96 -28.40
C LEU A 457 -24.23 17.88 -28.12
N LYS A 458 -24.66 18.28 -26.92
CA LYS A 458 -26.06 18.19 -26.49
C LYS A 458 -26.94 19.35 -26.99
N LYS A 459 -26.36 20.55 -26.98
CA LYS A 459 -27.14 21.80 -27.18
C LYS A 459 -26.65 22.63 -28.39
N GLY A 460 -25.54 22.27 -29.00
CA GLY A 460 -24.89 23.07 -30.03
C GLY A 460 -24.21 24.33 -29.51
N ARG A 461 -24.34 24.64 -28.21
CA ARG A 461 -23.76 25.83 -27.57
C ARG A 461 -23.36 25.61 -26.12
N THR A 462 -22.39 26.37 -25.62
CA THR A 462 -22.01 26.40 -24.21
C THR A 462 -21.57 27.81 -23.81
N HIS A 463 -21.88 28.20 -22.57
CA HIS A 463 -21.47 29.51 -22.03
C HIS A 463 -20.04 29.45 -21.48
N VAL A 464 -19.12 30.25 -22.02
CA VAL A 464 -17.71 30.29 -21.65
C VAL A 464 -17.37 31.62 -20.98
N LYS A 465 -16.91 31.54 -19.73
CA LYS A 465 -16.49 32.71 -18.96
C LYS A 465 -14.99 32.97 -19.08
N GLY A 466 -14.63 34.27 -19.04
CA GLY A 466 -13.25 34.71 -18.95
C GLY A 466 -12.42 34.45 -20.21
N LEU A 467 -13.04 34.51 -21.39
CA LEU A 467 -12.34 34.59 -22.68
C LEU A 467 -11.51 35.86 -22.76
N TYR A 468 -10.30 35.78 -23.33
CA TYR A 468 -9.39 36.92 -23.42
C TYR A 468 -9.42 37.57 -24.81
N SER A 469 -9.64 38.91 -24.87
CA SER A 469 -9.57 39.67 -26.09
C SER A 469 -8.23 40.39 -26.22
N LYS A 470 -7.41 39.98 -27.18
CA LYS A 470 -6.13 40.67 -27.50
C LYS A 470 -6.33 42.13 -27.92
N LYS A 471 -7.47 42.42 -28.57
CA LYS A 471 -7.76 43.78 -29.12
C LYS A 471 -8.16 44.77 -28.01
N LYS A 472 -8.79 44.32 -26.93
CA LYS A 472 -9.26 45.14 -25.81
C LYS A 472 -8.49 44.97 -24.52
N ASP A 473 -7.52 44.08 -24.51
CA ASP A 473 -6.73 43.65 -23.34
C ASP A 473 -7.57 43.35 -22.10
N SER A 474 -8.70 42.69 -22.30
CA SER A 474 -9.69 42.45 -21.25
C SER A 474 -10.35 41.09 -21.39
N LYS A 475 -10.88 40.57 -20.27
CA LYS A 475 -11.69 39.34 -20.25
C LYS A 475 -13.15 39.66 -20.57
N PHE A 476 -13.80 38.72 -21.24
CA PHE A 476 -15.21 38.77 -21.57
C PHE A 476 -15.85 37.40 -21.52
N ASP A 477 -17.17 37.34 -21.41
CA ASP A 477 -17.96 36.13 -21.44
C ASP A 477 -18.79 36.10 -22.73
N ALA A 478 -18.89 34.90 -23.34
CA ALA A 478 -19.69 34.69 -24.54
C ALA A 478 -20.18 33.26 -24.66
N ASP A 479 -21.19 33.01 -25.45
CA ASP A 479 -21.66 31.70 -25.81
C ASP A 479 -20.79 31.17 -27.00
N LEU A 480 -20.14 30.02 -26.81
CA LEU A 480 -19.44 29.30 -27.86
C LEU A 480 -20.47 28.45 -28.60
N VAL A 481 -20.58 28.62 -29.88
CA VAL A 481 -21.53 27.89 -30.74
C VAL A 481 -20.80 26.95 -31.65
N LEU A 482 -21.24 25.69 -31.71
CA LEU A 482 -20.72 24.66 -32.59
C LEU A 482 -21.43 24.71 -33.96
N GLY A 483 -20.69 24.97 -35.00
CA GLY A 483 -21.10 24.83 -36.40
C GLY A 483 -20.40 23.61 -37.04
N LEU A 484 -20.88 23.22 -38.20
CA LEU A 484 -20.30 22.14 -39.01
C LEU A 484 -19.94 22.68 -40.39
N GLU A 485 -18.75 22.41 -40.85
CA GLU A 485 -18.28 22.69 -42.20
C GLU A 485 -17.50 21.49 -42.73
N ASP A 486 -17.95 20.92 -43.81
CA ASP A 486 -17.38 19.67 -44.42
C ASP A 486 -17.22 18.52 -43.40
N GLY A 487 -18.20 18.33 -42.49
CA GLY A 487 -18.17 17.31 -41.48
C GLY A 487 -17.21 17.59 -40.31
N LYS A 488 -16.58 18.75 -40.27
CA LYS A 488 -15.63 19.18 -39.22
C LYS A 488 -16.27 20.25 -38.32
N ALA A 489 -15.86 20.24 -37.05
CA ALA A 489 -16.32 21.25 -36.08
C ALA A 489 -15.75 22.62 -36.40
N ARG A 490 -16.62 23.64 -36.41
CA ARG A 490 -16.29 25.06 -36.46
C ARG A 490 -16.87 25.75 -35.24
N PHE A 491 -16.26 26.85 -34.84
CA PHE A 491 -16.69 27.58 -33.66
C PHE A 491 -16.93 29.05 -33.99
N SER A 492 -18.00 29.58 -33.42
CA SER A 492 -18.30 31.01 -33.41
C SER A 492 -18.70 31.51 -32.04
N LEU A 493 -18.65 32.82 -31.81
CA LEU A 493 -19.10 33.42 -30.56
C LEU A 493 -20.42 34.16 -30.76
N GLU A 494 -21.35 33.91 -29.86
CA GLU A 494 -22.56 34.71 -29.72
C GLU A 494 -22.50 35.46 -28.39
N PHE A 495 -22.87 36.74 -28.43
CA PHE A 495 -22.94 37.54 -27.22
C PHE A 495 -24.38 37.59 -26.70
N PRO A 496 -24.60 37.36 -25.40
CA PRO A 496 -25.96 37.45 -24.84
C PRO A 496 -26.54 38.85 -25.11
N LYS A 497 -27.73 38.88 -25.67
CA LYS A 497 -28.49 40.16 -25.82
C LYS A 497 -28.67 40.77 -24.44
N LYS A 498 -28.16 41.98 -24.23
CA LYS A 498 -28.45 42.72 -23.00
C LYS A 498 -29.98 42.80 -22.86
N LYS A 499 -30.50 42.18 -21.81
CA LYS A 499 -31.89 42.46 -21.40
C LYS A 499 -31.97 43.96 -21.14
N LYS A 500 -32.80 44.66 -21.95
CA LYS A 500 -33.19 46.03 -21.70
C LYS A 500 -34.01 46.11 -20.44
#